data_b2e0e00cb772fb2432f283e9cc1c94b3
#
_entry.id   b2e0e00cb772fb2432f283e9cc1c94b3
#
_cell.length_a   1.000
_cell.length_b   1.000
_cell.length_c   1.000
_cell.angle_alpha   90.00
_cell.angle_beta   90.00
_cell.angle_gamma   90.00
#
_symmetry.space_group_name_H-M   'P 1'
#
loop_
_entity.id
_entity.type
_entity.pdbx_description
1 polymer ?
#
loop_
_entity_poly.entity_id
_entity_poly.type
_entity_poly.pdbx_seq_one_letter_code
_entity_poly.pdbx_strand_id
1 'polypeptide(L)'
;MLRNVAELNIPTGLSNFDPSQLSHDRENELLGTLAEFPGIVAAAAAFREPHRVARYLEELAGVYHGFYADCRVLPLGDEAISPLHSARANLCAATKQVLANGLDLLGVSAPERM
;
A
#
# COMPACT_ATOMS: atom_id res chain seq x y z
N MET A 1 -6.06 9.87 3.20
CA MET A 1 -6.04 9.41 1.80
C MET A 1 -7.22 8.49 1.46
N LEU A 2 -7.36 7.36 2.10
CA LEU A 2 -8.45 6.43 1.79
C LEU A 2 -9.84 7.00 2.06
N ARG A 3 -9.96 7.89 3.05
CA ARG A 3 -11.20 8.61 3.30
C ARG A 3 -11.62 9.44 2.09
N ASN A 4 -10.67 10.14 1.46
CA ASN A 4 -10.95 10.96 0.28
C ASN A 4 -11.31 10.09 -0.92
N VAL A 5 -10.70 8.91 -1.03
CA VAL A 5 -11.04 7.92 -2.06
C VAL A 5 -12.50 7.53 -1.94
N ALA A 6 -12.98 7.25 -0.72
CA ALA A 6 -14.37 6.89 -0.48
C ALA A 6 -15.33 8.05 -0.80
N GLU A 7 -14.97 9.29 -0.45
CA GLU A 7 -15.78 10.48 -0.72
C GLU A 7 -15.94 10.73 -2.22
N LEU A 8 -14.93 10.40 -3.02
CA LEU A 8 -14.97 10.57 -4.46
C LEU A 8 -15.53 9.35 -5.18
N ASN A 9 -15.93 8.30 -4.44
CA ASN A 9 -16.46 7.05 -5.01
C ASN A 9 -15.49 6.39 -6.01
N ILE A 10 -14.18 6.46 -5.72
CA ILE A 10 -13.19 5.77 -6.53
C ILE A 10 -13.30 4.26 -6.27
N PRO A 11 -13.56 3.44 -7.32
CA PRO A 11 -13.69 1.99 -7.13
C PRO A 11 -12.41 1.36 -6.60
N THR A 12 -12.54 0.47 -5.62
CA THR A 12 -11.44 -0.31 -5.07
C THR A 12 -11.83 -1.80 -5.05
N GLY A 13 -10.88 -2.66 -4.68
CA GLY A 13 -11.08 -4.09 -4.62
C GLY A 13 -10.53 -4.79 -5.86
N LEU A 14 -10.41 -6.11 -5.80
CA LEU A 14 -9.77 -6.91 -6.86
C LEU A 14 -10.47 -6.79 -8.21
N SER A 15 -11.79 -6.67 -8.22
CA SER A 15 -12.55 -6.54 -9.46
C SER A 15 -12.29 -5.21 -10.18
N ASN A 16 -11.79 -4.21 -9.48
CA ASN A 16 -11.48 -2.89 -10.02
C ASN A 16 -9.99 -2.64 -10.18
N PHE A 17 -9.18 -3.67 -9.91
CA PHE A 17 -7.73 -3.54 -9.98
C PHE A 17 -7.21 -4.07 -11.30
N ASP A 18 -6.58 -3.19 -12.07
CA ASP A 18 -5.90 -3.54 -13.32
C ASP A 18 -4.41 -3.21 -13.18
N PRO A 19 -3.56 -4.22 -12.92
CA PRO A 19 -2.13 -3.99 -12.74
C PRO A 19 -1.44 -3.41 -13.99
N SER A 20 -2.02 -3.59 -15.17
CA SER A 20 -1.44 -3.04 -16.39
C SER A 20 -1.46 -1.50 -16.41
N GLN A 21 -2.29 -0.86 -15.56
CA GLN A 21 -2.29 0.59 -15.42
C GLN A 21 -1.09 1.11 -14.63
N LEU A 22 -0.41 0.24 -13.90
CA LEU A 22 0.70 0.61 -13.02
C LEU A 22 2.02 0.48 -13.78
N SER A 23 2.47 1.58 -14.39
CA SER A 23 3.69 1.61 -15.19
C SER A 23 4.78 2.52 -14.62
N HIS A 24 4.47 3.33 -13.60
CA HIS A 24 5.45 4.21 -12.99
C HIS A 24 6.41 3.41 -12.10
N ASP A 25 7.69 3.80 -12.07
CA ASP A 25 8.71 3.10 -11.27
C ASP A 25 8.33 3.03 -9.79
N ARG A 26 7.75 4.09 -9.24
CA ARG A 26 7.32 4.11 -7.84
C ARG A 26 6.19 3.15 -7.56
N GLU A 27 5.30 2.95 -8.53
CA GLU A 27 4.22 1.97 -8.42
C GLU A 27 4.76 0.55 -8.41
N ASN A 28 5.71 0.26 -9.28
CA ASN A 28 6.34 -1.06 -9.36
C ASN A 28 7.20 -1.36 -8.12
N GLU A 29 7.89 -0.36 -7.60
CA GLU A 29 8.66 -0.49 -6.36
C GLU A 29 7.75 -0.84 -5.18
N LEU A 30 6.60 -0.15 -5.08
CA LEU A 30 5.63 -0.42 -4.01
C LEU A 30 5.03 -1.80 -4.14
N LEU A 31 4.64 -2.23 -5.36
CA LEU A 31 4.13 -3.58 -5.60
C LEU A 31 5.14 -4.64 -5.18
N GLY A 32 6.41 -4.47 -5.58
CA GLY A 32 7.47 -5.41 -5.23
C GLY A 32 7.67 -5.50 -3.72
N THR A 33 7.66 -4.36 -3.04
CA THR A 33 7.81 -4.32 -1.58
C THR A 33 6.63 -4.99 -0.87
N LEU A 34 5.40 -4.75 -1.34
CA LEU A 34 4.21 -5.41 -0.78
C LEU A 34 4.30 -6.93 -0.95
N ALA A 35 4.80 -7.39 -2.10
CA ALA A 35 4.92 -8.82 -2.39
C ALA A 35 5.92 -9.54 -1.47
N GLU A 36 6.85 -8.82 -0.86
CA GLU A 36 7.85 -9.40 0.06
C GLU A 36 7.27 -9.78 1.43
N PHE A 37 6.11 -9.24 1.80
CA PHE A 37 5.58 -9.39 3.16
C PHE A 37 5.48 -10.85 3.65
N PRO A 38 4.89 -11.79 2.89
CA PRO A 38 4.79 -13.17 3.37
C PRO A 38 6.15 -13.80 3.64
N GLY A 39 7.14 -13.53 2.80
CA GLY A 39 8.51 -14.04 3.00
C GLY A 39 9.17 -13.47 4.24
N ILE A 40 8.96 -12.17 4.50
CA ILE A 40 9.48 -11.50 5.69
C ILE A 40 8.88 -12.11 6.97
N VAL A 41 7.56 -12.34 6.96
CA VAL A 41 6.88 -12.97 8.11
C VAL A 41 7.41 -14.38 8.34
N ALA A 42 7.55 -15.17 7.28
CA ALA A 42 8.07 -16.53 7.38
C ALA A 42 9.50 -16.55 7.93
N ALA A 43 10.38 -15.66 7.46
CA ALA A 43 11.75 -15.57 7.94
C ALA A 43 11.81 -15.13 9.41
N ALA A 44 10.99 -14.13 9.78
CA ALA A 44 10.93 -13.66 11.16
C ALA A 44 10.52 -14.78 12.12
N ALA A 45 9.54 -15.60 11.71
CA ALA A 45 9.10 -16.74 12.52
C ALA A 45 10.17 -17.83 12.59
N ALA A 46 10.77 -18.19 11.45
CA ALA A 46 11.78 -19.25 11.37
C ALA A 46 13.02 -18.95 12.23
N PHE A 47 13.47 -17.71 12.22
CA PHE A 47 14.66 -17.27 12.96
C PHE A 47 14.34 -16.66 14.32
N ARG A 48 13.06 -16.57 14.69
CA ARG A 48 12.61 -15.93 15.94
C ARG A 48 13.14 -14.49 16.05
N GLU A 49 13.01 -13.74 14.95
CA GLU A 49 13.52 -12.38 14.83
C GLU A 49 12.39 -11.41 14.45
N PRO A 50 11.51 -11.04 15.41
CA PRO A 50 10.39 -10.15 15.12
C PRO A 50 10.84 -8.77 14.62
N HIS A 51 12.06 -8.34 14.91
CA HIS A 51 12.61 -7.09 14.40
C HIS A 51 12.68 -7.03 12.86
N ARG A 52 12.68 -8.19 12.19
CA ARG A 52 12.63 -8.23 10.71
C ARG A 52 11.32 -7.63 10.20
N VAL A 53 10.22 -7.89 10.89
CA VAL A 53 8.91 -7.33 10.54
C VAL A 53 8.93 -5.81 10.78
N ALA A 54 9.43 -5.36 11.91
CA ALA A 54 9.52 -3.92 12.21
C ALA A 54 10.34 -3.17 11.18
N ARG A 55 11.50 -3.71 10.80
CA ARG A 55 12.38 -3.12 9.79
C ARG A 55 11.69 -3.07 8.42
N TYR A 56 10.99 -4.14 8.06
CA TYR A 56 10.23 -4.18 6.81
C TYR A 56 9.15 -3.10 6.77
N LEU A 57 8.43 -2.89 7.87
CA LEU A 57 7.38 -1.87 7.93
C LEU A 57 7.94 -0.46 7.76
N GLU A 58 9.12 -0.19 8.29
CA GLU A 58 9.80 1.09 8.08
C GLU A 58 10.16 1.28 6.61
N GLU A 59 10.70 0.23 5.98
CA GLU A 59 11.03 0.25 4.55
C GLU A 59 9.78 0.47 3.71
N LEU A 60 8.71 -0.26 4.00
CA LEU A 60 7.44 -0.13 3.29
C LEU A 60 6.88 1.29 3.40
N ALA A 61 6.92 1.87 4.59
CA ALA A 61 6.46 3.24 4.79
C ALA A 61 7.24 4.23 3.93
N GLY A 62 8.56 4.06 3.84
CA GLY A 62 9.40 4.90 2.99
C GLY A 62 9.08 4.76 1.51
N VAL A 63 8.89 3.54 1.04
CA VAL A 63 8.51 3.25 -0.35
C VAL A 63 7.14 3.84 -0.66
N TYR A 64 6.19 3.71 0.25
CA TYR A 64 4.85 4.29 0.11
C TYR A 64 4.92 5.83 0.02
N HIS A 65 5.75 6.46 0.83
CA HIS A 65 5.96 7.91 0.77
C HIS A 65 6.46 8.36 -0.60
N GLY A 66 7.42 7.65 -1.17
CA GLY A 66 7.92 7.93 -2.52
C GLY A 66 6.84 7.79 -3.57
N PHE A 67 6.04 6.73 -3.48
CA PHE A 67 4.91 6.53 -4.37
C PHE A 67 3.89 7.66 -4.25
N TYR A 68 3.50 8.02 -3.04
CA TYR A 68 2.50 9.05 -2.80
C TYR A 68 2.96 10.42 -3.30
N ALA A 69 4.24 10.73 -3.17
CA ALA A 69 4.82 11.99 -3.62
C ALA A 69 4.82 12.11 -5.15
N ASP A 70 5.11 11.02 -5.86
CA ASP A 70 5.31 11.01 -7.30
C ASP A 70 4.06 10.61 -8.10
N CYS A 71 3.12 9.90 -7.49
CA CYS A 71 1.94 9.36 -8.16
C CYS A 71 0.67 9.91 -7.56
N ARG A 72 -0.14 10.55 -8.41
CA ARG A 72 -1.41 11.10 -7.95
C ARG A 72 -2.48 10.04 -7.87
N VAL A 73 -3.09 9.88 -6.69
CA VAL A 73 -4.18 8.92 -6.48
C VAL A 73 -5.55 9.55 -6.77
N LEU A 74 -5.72 10.81 -6.39
CA LEU A 74 -7.00 11.52 -6.57
C LEU A 74 -6.98 12.35 -7.85
N PRO A 75 -8.11 12.44 -8.58
CA PRO A 75 -8.18 13.30 -9.75
C PRO A 75 -8.05 14.77 -9.36
N LEU A 76 -7.47 15.57 -10.26
CA LEU A 76 -7.33 17.01 -10.07
C LEU A 76 -8.54 17.75 -10.66
N GLY A 77 -9.12 18.66 -9.87
CA GLY A 77 -10.20 19.52 -10.34
C GLY A 77 -11.34 18.72 -10.97
N ASP A 78 -11.63 18.99 -12.24
CA ASP A 78 -12.70 18.32 -12.98
C ASP A 78 -12.26 17.05 -13.72
N GLU A 79 -11.04 16.58 -13.47
CA GLU A 79 -10.53 15.37 -14.09
C GLU A 79 -11.42 14.17 -13.75
N ALA A 80 -11.78 13.39 -14.77
CA ALA A 80 -12.58 12.19 -14.56
C ALA A 80 -11.79 11.10 -13.86
N ILE A 81 -12.47 10.28 -13.06
CA ILE A 81 -11.88 9.10 -12.42
C ILE A 81 -11.53 8.08 -13.51
N SER A 82 -10.29 7.64 -13.56
CA SER A 82 -9.79 6.69 -14.54
C SER A 82 -9.41 5.35 -13.89
N PRO A 83 -9.20 4.28 -14.68
CA PRO A 83 -8.68 3.02 -14.15
C PRO A 83 -7.36 3.17 -13.39
N LEU A 84 -6.52 4.15 -13.76
CA LEU A 84 -5.28 4.42 -13.05
C LEU A 84 -5.55 4.90 -11.62
N HIS A 85 -6.55 5.74 -11.41
CA HIS A 85 -6.93 6.19 -10.08
C HIS A 85 -7.37 5.00 -9.22
N SER A 86 -8.17 4.08 -9.78
CA SER A 86 -8.59 2.87 -9.07
C SER A 86 -7.41 1.97 -8.73
N ALA A 87 -6.48 1.78 -9.67
CA ALA A 87 -5.29 0.96 -9.44
C ALA A 87 -4.42 1.53 -8.33
N ARG A 88 -4.18 2.84 -8.34
CA ARG A 88 -3.39 3.52 -7.31
C ARG A 88 -4.09 3.50 -5.96
N ALA A 89 -5.42 3.65 -5.93
CA ALA A 89 -6.21 3.55 -4.69
C ALA A 89 -6.11 2.14 -4.09
N ASN A 90 -6.10 1.10 -4.94
CA ASN A 90 -5.88 -0.27 -4.49
C ASN A 90 -4.49 -0.46 -3.88
N LEU A 91 -3.46 0.17 -4.43
CA LEU A 91 -2.12 0.14 -3.83
C LEU A 91 -2.11 0.78 -2.43
N CYS A 92 -2.82 1.89 -2.26
CA CYS A 92 -2.96 2.53 -0.96
C CYS A 92 -3.66 1.61 0.05
N ALA A 93 -4.75 0.97 -0.38
CA ALA A 93 -5.51 0.05 0.47
C ALA A 93 -4.67 -1.18 0.86
N ALA A 94 -3.94 -1.75 -0.11
CA ALA A 94 -3.06 -2.88 0.15
C ALA A 94 -1.93 -2.52 1.12
N THR A 95 -1.33 -1.34 0.96
CA THR A 95 -0.28 -0.84 1.85
C THR A 95 -0.81 -0.69 3.27
N LYS A 96 -1.98 -0.09 3.43
CA LYS A 96 -2.62 0.05 4.73
C LYS A 96 -2.86 -1.31 5.37
N GLN A 97 -3.34 -2.28 4.60
CA GLN A 97 -3.62 -3.63 5.11
C GLN A 97 -2.35 -4.33 5.56
N VAL A 98 -1.27 -4.25 4.78
CA VAL A 98 0.01 -4.87 5.14
C VAL A 98 0.60 -4.20 6.39
N LEU A 99 0.55 -2.87 6.48
CA LEU A 99 1.01 -2.15 7.67
C LEU A 99 0.22 -2.58 8.90
N ALA A 100 -1.11 -2.68 8.79
CA ALA A 100 -1.96 -3.12 9.89
C ALA A 100 -1.63 -4.55 10.32
N ASN A 101 -1.48 -5.46 9.36
CA ASN A 101 -1.14 -6.85 9.64
C ASN A 101 0.23 -6.98 10.31
N GLY A 102 1.23 -6.21 9.83
CA GLY A 102 2.57 -6.22 10.41
C GLY A 102 2.58 -5.68 11.83
N LEU A 103 1.89 -4.58 12.08
CA LEU A 103 1.77 -3.99 13.42
C LEU A 103 1.04 -4.93 14.38
N ASP A 104 0.00 -5.61 13.90
CA ASP A 104 -0.74 -6.59 14.67
C ASP A 104 0.17 -7.74 15.11
N LEU A 105 1.02 -8.23 14.20
CA LEU A 105 2.02 -9.27 14.54
C LEU A 105 2.99 -8.81 15.61
N LEU A 106 3.30 -7.52 15.67
CA LEU A 106 4.17 -6.94 16.68
C LEU A 106 3.43 -6.57 17.97
N GLY A 107 2.11 -6.75 18.00
CA GLY A 107 1.29 -6.41 19.17
C GLY A 107 1.01 -4.92 19.34
N VAL A 108 1.09 -4.16 18.24
CA VAL A 108 0.86 -2.71 18.24
C VAL A 108 -0.42 -2.40 17.47
N SER A 109 -1.22 -1.45 17.98
CA SER A 109 -2.41 -1.01 17.26
C SER A 109 -2.03 -0.15 16.05
N ALA A 110 -2.62 -0.48 14.90
CA ALA A 110 -2.41 0.32 13.70
C ALA A 110 -3.27 1.59 13.75
N PRO A 111 -2.73 2.74 13.33
CA PRO A 111 -3.53 3.95 13.22
C PRO A 111 -4.53 3.83 12.07
N GLU A 112 -5.70 4.45 12.21
CA GLU A 112 -6.71 4.45 11.14
C GLU A 112 -6.27 5.28 9.93
N ARG A 113 -5.34 6.23 10.12
CA ARG A 113 -4.79 7.08 9.08
C ARG A 113 -3.32 6.82 8.89
N MET A 114 -2.93 6.76 7.66
CA MET A 114 -1.51 6.70 7.31
C MET A 114 -1.03 8.06 6.81
#